data_8b78ea21a81c9cc28e9d986a7f0332cd
#
_entry.id   8b78ea21a81c9cc28e9d986a7f0332cd
#
_cell.length_a   1.000
_cell.length_b   1.000
_cell.length_c   1.000
_cell.angle_alpha   90.00
_cell.angle_beta   90.00
_cell.angle_gamma   90.00
#
_symmetry.space_group_name_H-M   'P 1'
#
loop_
_entity.id
_entity.type
_entity.pdbx_description
1 polymer ?
#
loop_
_entity_poly.entity_id
_entity_poly.type
_entity_poly.pdbx_seq_one_letter_code
_entity_poly.pdbx_strand_id
1 'polypeptide(L)'
;PYEKEALASQVTVNYRDEIGTLGTFTNYAMSVTNGQFTTESIENGLRITYVLGDAEAGIDALPKRISKARFEEKIMSKVDEQAQAALRRAYAATKSDPEVLERLDSYVERPLVLARVLAAFEQAGYTEEDLAYDNEENGIGGALTEKPSFTVVVEYRLEGDSLVVYVPGSKIEEAEGFKIRNIELLEFFGAAGPEEQGYMLVPDGSGGLIYLNNGKKNAEVYSQRIYGDDMNDNAWRRKQIAESARLPVFGLKSGDHAWLAEIELGEAIASITADISGRQNSFNNIYASFMIRGEDWLELYKGSRGVEEIQLLTEDRYTGDLQIRFSFLSGTDATYSGMAKLYRERLRAAGKLKPLQAEGDLPFYVDVLGAIDKRKSFLGVPYKGIVAMTTVEEAGEIAYALESRGIRNVRMRYLGWFNGGLSHTLPSKVDMVGKLGSRKDLRNLADRLESMGGGLYPDVALQHVLRDNFTFRPAADAARFVTREQAWRHPYDRALNRMNPLLGDYWLLSPAKLPHFVDKFMKGY
;
A
#
# COMPACT_ATOMS: atom_id res chain seq x y z
N PRO A 1 8.14 9.90 26.74
CA PRO A 1 8.58 10.70 25.59
C PRO A 1 7.83 10.32 24.34
N TYR A 2 7.76 9.02 24.01
CA TYR A 2 7.10 8.50 22.80
C TYR A 2 5.61 8.91 22.67
N GLU A 3 4.82 8.80 23.73
CA GLU A 3 3.40 9.20 23.70
C GLU A 3 3.23 10.67 23.34
N LYS A 4 4.07 11.56 23.87
CA LYS A 4 3.97 13.00 23.60
C LYS A 4 4.32 13.33 22.15
N GLU A 5 5.32 12.70 21.60
CA GLU A 5 5.76 12.90 20.22
C GLU A 5 4.72 12.35 19.23
N ALA A 6 4.21 11.15 19.46
CA ALA A 6 3.20 10.53 18.62
C ALA A 6 1.88 11.35 18.63
N LEU A 7 1.41 11.80 19.81
CA LEU A 7 0.22 12.63 19.92
C LEU A 7 0.33 13.98 19.20
N ALA A 8 1.54 14.54 19.12
CA ALA A 8 1.79 15.80 18.44
C ALA A 8 2.05 15.64 16.93
N SER A 9 2.15 14.40 16.46
CA SER A 9 2.53 14.11 15.07
C SER A 9 1.31 13.96 14.16
N GLN A 10 1.42 14.53 12.95
CA GLN A 10 0.43 14.43 11.89
C GLN A 10 0.87 13.44 10.80
N VAL A 11 2.17 13.23 10.67
CA VAL A 11 2.78 12.35 9.68
C VAL A 11 3.85 11.49 10.34
N THR A 12 3.77 10.20 10.13
CA THR A 12 4.82 9.24 10.48
C THR A 12 5.33 8.58 9.21
N VAL A 13 6.64 8.62 8.99
CA VAL A 13 7.33 8.00 7.85
C VAL A 13 8.11 6.80 8.36
N ASN A 14 7.75 5.62 7.90
CA ASN A 14 8.52 4.40 8.14
C ASN A 14 9.37 4.11 6.91
N TYR A 15 10.67 3.95 7.10
CA TYR A 15 11.63 3.80 6.02
C TYR A 15 12.62 2.66 6.26
N ARG A 16 13.40 2.38 5.24
CA ARG A 16 14.51 1.42 5.26
C ARG A 16 15.73 2.02 4.56
N ASP A 17 16.91 1.80 5.11
CA ASP A 17 18.19 2.14 4.47
C ASP A 17 18.66 1.04 3.50
N GLU A 18 19.77 1.28 2.81
CA GLU A 18 20.36 0.34 1.85
C GLU A 18 20.82 -0.97 2.47
N ILE A 19 21.27 -0.94 3.73
CA ILE A 19 21.74 -2.14 4.44
C ILE A 19 20.61 -2.91 5.12
N GLY A 20 19.37 -2.40 5.05
CA GLY A 20 18.18 -3.08 5.54
C GLY A 20 17.70 -2.65 6.92
N THR A 21 18.31 -1.61 7.53
CA THR A 21 17.88 -1.08 8.82
C THR A 21 16.55 -0.35 8.68
N LEU A 22 15.62 -0.64 9.57
CA LEU A 22 14.32 0.02 9.63
C LEU A 22 14.37 1.23 10.55
N GLY A 23 13.80 2.34 10.09
CA GLY A 23 13.67 3.56 10.87
C GLY A 23 12.27 4.15 10.79
N THR A 24 11.94 4.99 11.76
CA THR A 24 10.67 5.71 11.84
C THR A 24 10.94 7.16 12.21
N PHE A 25 10.42 8.08 11.41
CA PHE A 25 10.44 9.51 11.68
C PHE A 25 9.02 10.03 11.83
N THR A 26 8.78 10.81 12.89
CA THR A 26 7.55 11.59 13.04
C THR A 26 7.83 13.04 12.67
N ASN A 27 6.86 13.70 12.03
CA ASN A 27 7.04 15.11 11.67
C ASN A 27 7.23 16.01 12.90
N TYR A 28 6.67 15.65 14.05
CA TYR A 28 6.89 16.42 15.27
C TYR A 28 8.34 16.36 15.73
N ALA A 29 8.90 15.16 15.89
CA ALA A 29 10.26 14.98 16.41
C ALA A 29 11.34 15.44 15.42
N MET A 30 11.16 15.17 14.11
CA MET A 30 12.22 15.31 13.11
C MET A 30 12.08 16.56 12.23
N SER A 31 11.00 17.31 12.35
CA SER A 31 10.73 18.51 11.56
C SER A 31 10.30 19.69 12.44
N VAL A 32 9.20 19.54 13.19
CA VAL A 32 8.61 20.66 13.94
C VAL A 32 9.52 21.12 15.08
N THR A 33 10.08 20.20 15.87
CA THR A 33 11.00 20.56 16.98
C THR A 33 12.31 21.20 16.49
N ASN A 34 12.70 20.89 15.24
CA ASN A 34 13.89 21.41 14.60
C ASN A 34 13.63 22.68 13.77
N GLY A 35 12.37 23.13 13.68
CA GLY A 35 12.00 24.29 12.86
C GLY A 35 12.09 24.04 11.35
N GLN A 36 12.12 22.77 10.92
CA GLN A 36 12.31 22.35 9.53
C GLN A 36 11.00 22.18 8.79
N PHE A 37 10.13 23.17 8.85
CA PHE A 37 8.89 23.18 8.11
C PHE A 37 8.55 24.58 7.62
N THR A 38 7.78 24.63 6.54
CA THR A 38 7.23 25.86 6.01
C THR A 38 5.71 25.77 5.92
N THR A 39 5.05 26.91 6.07
CA THR A 39 3.59 27.01 6.00
C THR A 39 3.19 27.99 4.90
N GLU A 40 2.18 27.63 4.11
CA GLU A 40 1.60 28.46 3.07
C GLU A 40 0.07 28.45 3.21
N SER A 41 -0.55 29.64 3.20
CA SER A 41 -2.00 29.74 3.14
C SER A 41 -2.48 29.40 1.73
N ILE A 42 -3.42 28.47 1.64
CA ILE A 42 -4.10 28.09 0.41
C ILE A 42 -5.59 28.39 0.50
N GLU A 43 -6.33 28.24 -0.58
CA GLU A 43 -7.77 28.44 -0.58
C GLU A 43 -8.45 27.49 0.43
N ASN A 44 -9.14 28.07 1.40
CA ASN A 44 -9.82 27.39 2.51
C ASN A 44 -8.92 26.48 3.35
N GLY A 45 -7.62 26.76 3.45
CA GLY A 45 -6.73 25.87 4.16
C GLY A 45 -5.29 26.31 4.32
N LEU A 46 -4.48 25.33 4.66
CA LEU A 46 -3.06 25.50 4.94
C LEU A 46 -2.28 24.35 4.29
N ARG A 47 -1.20 24.69 3.60
CA ARG A 47 -0.18 23.74 3.13
C ARG A 47 1.01 23.80 4.05
N ILE A 48 1.50 22.66 4.49
CA ILE A 48 2.70 22.55 5.31
C ILE A 48 3.67 21.61 4.58
N THR A 49 4.89 22.06 4.40
CA THR A 49 5.99 21.23 3.91
C THR A 49 6.86 20.87 5.11
N TYR A 50 6.92 19.58 5.42
CA TYR A 50 7.78 19.04 6.48
C TYR A 50 9.04 18.45 5.84
N VAL A 51 10.21 18.81 6.39
CA VAL A 51 11.47 18.12 6.11
C VAL A 51 11.81 17.29 7.35
N LEU A 52 11.68 15.97 7.24
CA LEU A 52 11.93 15.02 8.31
C LEU A 52 13.35 14.51 8.20
N GLY A 53 14.19 14.84 9.15
CA GLY A 53 15.60 14.44 9.20
C GLY A 53 16.42 15.38 10.05
N ASP A 54 17.68 15.05 10.24
CA ASP A 54 18.64 15.97 10.87
C ASP A 54 19.05 17.01 9.83
N ALA A 55 18.51 18.22 9.90
CA ALA A 55 18.96 19.34 9.08
C ALA A 55 20.21 20.00 9.64
N GLU A 56 20.52 19.79 10.91
CA GLU A 56 21.80 20.28 11.44
C GLU A 56 22.94 19.45 10.87
N ALA A 57 23.88 20.15 10.25
CA ALA A 57 25.17 19.59 9.88
C ALA A 57 25.76 18.91 11.11
N GLY A 58 25.84 17.60 11.10
CA GLY A 58 26.42 16.82 12.18
C GLY A 58 27.94 16.83 12.11
N ILE A 59 28.56 16.01 12.96
CA ILE A 59 30.01 15.80 12.93
C ILE A 59 30.51 15.33 11.55
N ASP A 60 29.63 14.74 10.74
CA ASP A 60 29.93 14.24 9.39
C ASP A 60 30.10 15.35 8.35
N ALA A 61 29.60 16.57 8.63
CA ALA A 61 29.86 17.75 7.81
C ALA A 61 31.27 18.32 8.01
N LEU A 62 32.04 17.73 8.92
CA LEU A 62 33.41 18.13 9.26
C LEU A 62 34.39 17.06 8.76
N PRO A 63 35.52 17.40 8.13
CA PRO A 63 36.48 16.42 7.67
C PRO A 63 37.03 15.62 8.85
N LYS A 64 37.07 14.29 8.71
CA LYS A 64 37.68 13.41 9.70
C LYS A 64 39.19 13.64 9.77
N ARG A 65 39.81 13.85 8.61
CA ARG A 65 41.23 14.21 8.45
C ARG A 65 41.33 15.31 7.40
N ILE A 66 42.27 16.21 7.61
CA ILE A 66 42.56 17.31 6.70
C ILE A 66 44.05 17.60 6.76
N SER A 67 44.69 17.93 5.62
CA SER A 67 46.10 18.33 5.64
C SER A 67 46.24 19.67 6.37
N LYS A 68 47.33 19.78 7.15
CA LYS A 68 47.61 20.97 7.95
C LYS A 68 47.68 22.24 7.10
N ALA A 69 48.20 22.12 5.87
CA ALA A 69 48.29 23.24 4.93
C ALA A 69 46.88 23.72 4.54
N ARG A 70 45.97 22.81 4.16
CA ARG A 70 44.60 23.16 3.82
C ARG A 70 43.81 23.68 5.02
N PHE A 71 44.02 23.09 6.20
CA PHE A 71 43.35 23.55 7.41
C PHE A 71 43.72 25.00 7.75
N GLU A 72 44.98 25.38 7.61
CA GLU A 72 45.44 26.77 7.82
C GLU A 72 44.92 27.70 6.70
N GLU A 73 45.06 27.31 5.43
CA GLU A 73 44.70 28.14 4.29
C GLU A 73 43.16 28.30 4.13
N LYS A 74 42.42 27.21 4.18
CA LYS A 74 40.98 27.19 3.86
C LYS A 74 40.12 27.61 5.04
N ILE A 75 40.56 27.33 6.30
CA ILE A 75 39.74 27.46 7.49
C ILE A 75 40.32 28.48 8.44
N MET A 76 41.48 28.21 9.02
CA MET A 76 42.07 29.01 10.11
C MET A 76 42.31 30.48 9.70
N SER A 77 42.71 30.73 8.45
CA SER A 77 42.97 32.10 7.94
C SER A 77 41.72 32.95 7.78
N LYS A 78 40.53 32.34 7.79
CA LYS A 78 39.24 32.98 7.47
C LYS A 78 38.33 33.16 8.69
N VAL A 79 38.71 32.65 9.84
CA VAL A 79 37.90 32.68 11.05
C VAL A 79 38.54 33.54 12.15
N ASP A 80 37.71 34.01 13.08
CA ASP A 80 38.18 34.83 14.22
C ASP A 80 38.99 34.03 15.25
N GLU A 81 39.62 34.73 16.19
CA GLU A 81 40.48 34.10 17.22
C GLU A 81 39.71 33.10 18.10
N GLN A 82 38.42 33.33 18.35
CA GLN A 82 37.61 32.46 19.20
C GLN A 82 37.32 31.15 18.47
N ALA A 83 36.99 31.22 17.20
CA ALA A 83 36.80 30.06 16.32
C ALA A 83 38.10 29.28 16.12
N GLN A 84 39.25 29.99 15.90
CA GLN A 84 40.57 29.36 15.82
C GLN A 84 40.92 28.57 17.08
N ALA A 85 40.62 29.12 18.26
CA ALA A 85 40.87 28.43 19.54
C ALA A 85 39.99 27.15 19.69
N ALA A 86 38.74 27.16 19.19
CA ALA A 86 37.89 25.99 19.17
C ALA A 86 38.41 24.93 18.22
N LEU A 87 38.79 25.33 17.00
CA LEU A 87 39.32 24.44 15.96
C LEU A 87 40.65 23.76 16.39
N ARG A 88 41.58 24.47 17.03
CA ARG A 88 42.81 23.90 17.55
C ARG A 88 42.60 22.85 18.66
N ARG A 89 41.46 22.87 19.33
CA ARG A 89 41.06 21.85 20.32
C ARG A 89 40.33 20.69 19.70
N ALA A 90 39.69 20.91 18.54
CA ALA A 90 38.91 19.92 17.82
C ALA A 90 39.76 19.01 16.92
N TYR A 91 40.94 19.50 16.47
CA TYR A 91 41.82 18.79 15.57
C TYR A 91 43.23 18.68 16.16
N ALA A 92 43.85 17.51 16.01
CA ALA A 92 45.20 17.25 16.45
C ALA A 92 46.00 16.51 15.37
N ALA A 93 47.35 16.73 15.33
CA ALA A 93 48.21 16.01 14.41
C ALA A 93 48.14 14.50 14.64
N THR A 94 48.09 13.71 13.57
CA THR A 94 48.09 12.25 13.67
C THR A 94 49.46 11.74 14.08
N LYS A 95 49.50 10.57 14.72
CA LYS A 95 50.79 9.95 15.13
C LYS A 95 51.57 9.40 13.93
N SER A 96 50.88 9.05 12.85
CA SER A 96 51.47 8.46 11.65
C SER A 96 51.99 9.50 10.67
N ASP A 97 51.36 10.69 10.62
CA ASP A 97 51.76 11.80 9.76
C ASP A 97 51.45 13.14 10.45
N PRO A 98 52.51 13.88 10.92
CA PRO A 98 52.32 15.17 11.59
C PRO A 98 51.76 16.29 10.71
N GLU A 99 51.77 16.11 9.37
CA GLU A 99 51.21 17.07 8.40
C GLU A 99 49.73 16.85 8.17
N VAL A 100 49.12 15.81 8.76
CA VAL A 100 47.69 15.54 8.72
C VAL A 100 47.08 15.75 10.11
N LEU A 101 46.01 16.55 10.16
CA LEU A 101 45.20 16.75 11.36
C LEU A 101 44.02 15.79 11.34
N GLU A 102 43.77 15.18 12.51
CA GLU A 102 42.61 14.30 12.72
C GLU A 102 41.65 14.91 13.74
N ARG A 103 40.36 14.85 13.44
CA ARG A 103 39.30 15.32 14.31
C ARG A 103 39.18 14.46 15.56
N LEU A 104 39.12 15.11 16.70
CA LEU A 104 38.95 14.47 18.01
C LEU A 104 37.46 14.24 18.30
N ASP A 105 36.89 13.16 17.77
CA ASP A 105 35.44 12.91 17.80
C ASP A 105 34.91 12.96 19.24
N SER A 106 35.52 12.32 20.21
CA SER A 106 35.10 12.35 21.63
C SER A 106 35.00 13.74 22.25
N TYR A 107 35.68 14.73 21.66
CA TYR A 107 35.58 16.12 22.06
C TYR A 107 34.54 16.88 21.25
N VAL A 108 34.49 16.64 19.92
CA VAL A 108 33.65 17.37 18.98
C VAL A 108 32.16 16.91 19.08
N GLU A 109 31.88 15.67 19.45
CA GLU A 109 30.52 15.15 19.64
C GLU A 109 29.71 15.83 20.76
N ARG A 110 30.37 16.63 21.60
CA ARG A 110 29.69 17.43 22.63
C ARG A 110 28.88 18.55 21.96
N PRO A 111 27.54 18.65 22.18
CA PRO A 111 26.68 19.55 21.40
C PRO A 111 27.17 21.00 21.28
N LEU A 112 27.60 21.60 22.38
CA LEU A 112 28.13 22.96 22.38
C LEU A 112 29.47 23.12 21.64
N VAL A 113 30.26 22.06 21.58
CA VAL A 113 31.55 22.07 20.87
C VAL A 113 31.27 21.88 19.38
N LEU A 114 30.40 20.92 19.02
CA LEU A 114 29.99 20.65 17.64
C LEU A 114 29.43 21.90 16.98
N ALA A 115 28.48 22.57 17.64
CA ALA A 115 27.89 23.80 17.14
C ALA A 115 28.94 24.89 16.86
N ARG A 116 29.95 25.04 17.75
CA ARG A 116 31.04 26.02 17.57
C ARG A 116 31.97 25.66 16.43
N VAL A 117 32.30 24.37 16.29
CA VAL A 117 33.18 23.90 15.22
C VAL A 117 32.47 24.01 13.87
N LEU A 118 31.19 23.62 13.77
CA LEU A 118 30.38 23.79 12.56
C LEU A 118 30.29 25.27 12.15
N ALA A 119 29.98 26.17 13.09
CA ALA A 119 29.91 27.59 12.82
C ALA A 119 31.27 28.16 12.32
N ALA A 120 32.40 27.62 12.82
CA ALA A 120 33.71 28.01 12.34
C ALA A 120 33.97 27.54 10.89
N PHE A 121 33.59 26.34 10.52
CA PHE A 121 33.69 25.85 9.15
C PHE A 121 32.74 26.61 8.19
N GLU A 122 31.51 26.92 8.63
CA GLU A 122 30.60 27.78 7.89
C GLU A 122 31.17 29.19 7.69
N GLN A 123 31.70 29.83 8.74
CA GLN A 123 32.39 31.14 8.66
C GLN A 123 33.55 31.11 7.68
N ALA A 124 34.27 29.99 7.59
CA ALA A 124 35.37 29.81 6.64
C ALA A 124 34.90 29.63 5.20
N GLY A 125 33.61 29.38 4.97
CA GLY A 125 33.04 29.07 3.64
C GLY A 125 33.49 27.68 3.15
N TYR A 126 33.61 26.73 4.07
CA TYR A 126 33.95 25.34 3.75
C TYR A 126 32.72 24.64 3.17
N THR A 127 32.86 24.00 2.01
CA THR A 127 31.77 23.42 1.23
C THR A 127 31.78 21.89 1.27
N GLU A 128 30.71 21.25 0.82
CA GLU A 128 30.66 19.80 0.63
C GLU A 128 31.70 19.29 -0.36
N GLU A 129 32.03 20.09 -1.39
CA GLU A 129 33.11 19.78 -2.34
C GLU A 129 34.49 19.78 -1.64
N ASP A 130 34.72 20.74 -0.73
CA ASP A 130 35.94 20.77 0.10
C ASP A 130 36.02 19.54 1.00
N LEU A 131 34.92 19.13 1.59
CA LEU A 131 34.81 17.93 2.42
C LEU A 131 35.09 16.64 1.63
N ALA A 132 34.51 16.53 0.45
CA ALA A 132 34.74 15.39 -0.45
C ALA A 132 36.22 15.30 -0.85
N TYR A 133 36.81 16.43 -1.20
CA TYR A 133 38.24 16.52 -1.54
C TYR A 133 39.12 16.09 -0.37
N ASP A 134 38.88 16.60 0.85
CA ASP A 134 39.71 16.29 2.01
C ASP A 134 39.54 14.81 2.43
N ASN A 135 38.39 14.24 2.27
CA ASN A 135 38.16 12.82 2.52
C ASN A 135 38.88 11.93 1.49
N GLU A 136 38.83 12.26 0.19
CA GLU A 136 39.55 11.54 -0.86
C GLU A 136 41.07 11.63 -0.68
N GLU A 137 41.60 12.83 -0.43
CA GLU A 137 43.05 13.07 -0.21
C GLU A 137 43.60 12.27 0.96
N ASN A 138 42.84 12.11 2.02
CA ASN A 138 43.26 11.43 3.24
C ASN A 138 42.85 9.94 3.29
N GLY A 139 42.36 9.37 2.18
CA GLY A 139 42.00 7.96 2.07
C GLY A 139 40.88 7.56 3.02
N ILE A 140 40.03 8.51 3.41
CA ILE A 140 38.81 8.25 4.13
C ILE A 140 37.79 7.83 3.06
N GLY A 141 37.87 6.56 2.66
CA GLY A 141 36.92 5.91 1.77
C GLY A 141 35.64 5.65 2.51
N GLY A 142 34.67 6.48 2.30
CA GLY A 142 33.27 6.35 2.61
C GLY A 142 32.61 7.51 1.90
N ALA A 143 31.73 7.23 0.94
CA ALA A 143 30.73 8.23 0.56
C ALA A 143 30.18 8.80 1.87
N LEU A 144 30.02 10.12 1.94
CA LEU A 144 29.25 10.75 3.01
C LEU A 144 28.04 9.87 3.22
N THR A 145 27.92 9.26 4.39
CA THR A 145 26.76 8.42 4.67
C THR A 145 25.60 9.40 4.68
N GLU A 146 24.85 9.47 3.58
CA GLU A 146 23.69 10.33 3.53
C GLU A 146 22.82 10.03 4.74
N LYS A 147 22.37 11.06 5.41
CA LYS A 147 21.46 10.91 6.54
C LYS A 147 20.05 10.72 6.01
N PRO A 148 19.22 9.92 6.69
CA PRO A 148 17.83 9.81 6.31
C PRO A 148 17.15 11.19 6.33
N SER A 149 16.61 11.59 5.19
CA SER A 149 15.86 12.83 5.04
C SER A 149 14.69 12.61 4.07
N PHE A 150 13.53 13.15 4.45
CA PHE A 150 12.30 13.00 3.67
C PHE A 150 11.55 14.32 3.66
N THR A 151 11.07 14.72 2.46
CA THR A 151 10.13 15.84 2.34
C THR A 151 8.72 15.29 2.17
N VAL A 152 7.79 15.76 3.00
CA VAL A 152 6.36 15.44 2.90
C VAL A 152 5.55 16.72 2.97
N VAL A 153 4.75 16.95 1.94
CA VAL A 153 3.81 18.09 1.87
C VAL A 153 2.44 17.61 2.29
N VAL A 154 1.80 18.33 3.22
CA VAL A 154 0.44 18.06 3.67
C VAL A 154 -0.41 19.31 3.52
N GLU A 155 -1.56 19.18 2.89
CA GLU A 155 -2.56 20.21 2.80
C GLU A 155 -3.76 19.88 3.71
N TYR A 156 -4.16 20.83 4.50
CA TYR A 156 -5.36 20.79 5.33
C TYR A 156 -6.37 21.79 4.76
N ARG A 157 -7.51 21.29 4.30
CA ARG A 157 -8.56 22.11 3.70
C ARG A 157 -9.89 21.92 4.43
N LEU A 158 -10.62 23.01 4.62
CA LEU A 158 -11.99 22.97 5.12
C LEU A 158 -12.95 22.99 3.92
N GLU A 159 -13.72 21.93 3.75
CA GLU A 159 -14.70 21.78 2.68
C GLU A 159 -16.07 21.49 3.29
N GLY A 160 -16.90 22.55 3.40
CA GLY A 160 -18.18 22.48 4.11
C GLY A 160 -17.98 22.18 5.60
N ASP A 161 -18.50 21.06 6.05
CA ASP A 161 -18.39 20.54 7.42
C ASP A 161 -17.28 19.50 7.60
N SER A 162 -16.37 19.41 6.65
CA SER A 162 -15.31 18.39 6.60
C SER A 162 -13.92 19.00 6.60
N LEU A 163 -12.99 18.29 7.24
CA LEU A 163 -11.55 18.51 7.11
C LEU A 163 -11.02 17.52 6.07
N VAL A 164 -10.39 18.04 5.02
CA VAL A 164 -9.69 17.24 4.01
C VAL A 164 -8.19 17.33 4.26
N VAL A 165 -7.55 16.18 4.36
CA VAL A 165 -6.10 16.04 4.50
C VAL A 165 -5.56 15.41 3.23
N TYR A 166 -4.70 16.13 2.52
CA TYR A 166 -4.20 15.77 1.21
C TYR A 166 -2.67 15.77 1.17
N VAL A 167 -2.08 14.73 0.62
CA VAL A 167 -0.64 14.58 0.41
C VAL A 167 -0.39 14.37 -1.09
N PRO A 168 0.18 15.35 -1.81
CA PRO A 168 0.55 15.19 -3.21
C PRO A 168 1.72 14.22 -3.35
N GLY A 169 1.49 13.06 -3.94
CA GLY A 169 2.50 12.01 -4.09
C GLY A 169 3.74 12.46 -4.87
N SER A 170 3.56 13.40 -5.80
CA SER A 170 4.67 13.98 -6.58
C SER A 170 5.61 14.87 -5.76
N LYS A 171 5.20 15.28 -4.55
CA LYS A 171 5.96 16.15 -3.64
C LYS A 171 6.63 15.40 -2.48
N ILE A 172 6.53 14.08 -2.48
CA ILE A 172 7.27 13.25 -1.53
C ILE A 172 8.69 13.10 -2.08
N GLU A 173 9.69 13.43 -1.28
CA GLU A 173 11.10 13.30 -1.64
C GLU A 173 11.82 12.41 -0.62
N GLU A 174 12.84 11.70 -1.08
CA GLU A 174 13.64 10.77 -0.29
C GLU A 174 15.11 11.06 -0.55
N ALA A 175 15.94 11.08 0.50
CA ALA A 175 17.39 11.10 0.34
C ALA A 175 17.87 9.78 -0.31
N GLU A 176 18.96 9.86 -1.07
CA GLU A 176 19.58 8.69 -1.69
C GLU A 176 19.92 7.63 -0.64
N GLY A 177 19.69 6.36 -0.96
CA GLY A 177 19.90 5.26 -0.03
C GLY A 177 18.78 5.00 0.99
N PHE A 178 17.78 5.88 1.08
CA PHE A 178 16.67 5.71 2.02
C PHE A 178 15.33 5.59 1.28
N LYS A 179 14.58 4.54 1.57
CA LYS A 179 13.32 4.22 0.89
C LYS A 179 12.15 4.23 1.88
N ILE A 180 11.17 5.09 1.63
CA ILE A 180 9.91 5.09 2.39
C ILE A 180 9.18 3.78 2.13
N ARG A 181 8.77 3.10 3.18
CA ARG A 181 7.92 1.90 3.15
C ARG A 181 6.45 2.28 3.20
N ASN A 182 6.07 3.00 4.25
CA ASN A 182 4.70 3.49 4.45
C ASN A 182 4.70 4.86 5.11
N ILE A 183 3.59 5.57 4.90
CA ILE A 183 3.27 6.85 5.53
C ILE A 183 1.98 6.67 6.32
N GLU A 184 2.00 7.03 7.59
CA GLU A 184 0.84 7.05 8.47
C GLU A 184 0.39 8.49 8.64
N LEU A 185 -0.91 8.72 8.50
CA LEU A 185 -1.50 10.06 8.59
C LEU A 185 -2.42 10.16 9.80
N LEU A 186 -2.19 11.18 10.62
CA LEU A 186 -3.07 11.60 11.71
C LEU A 186 -3.38 10.46 12.70
N GLU A 187 -2.36 9.70 13.12
CA GLU A 187 -2.47 8.50 13.95
C GLU A 187 -3.35 8.71 15.20
N PHE A 188 -3.25 9.85 15.83
CA PHE A 188 -4.00 10.17 17.05
C PHE A 188 -5.08 11.25 16.85
N PHE A 189 -5.47 11.55 15.63
CA PHE A 189 -6.51 12.53 15.36
C PHE A 189 -7.86 12.07 15.93
N GLY A 190 -8.39 12.84 16.87
CA GLY A 190 -9.65 12.51 17.54
C GLY A 190 -9.61 11.20 18.33
N ALA A 191 -8.43 10.76 18.77
CA ALA A 191 -8.25 9.59 19.61
C ALA A 191 -8.99 9.77 20.96
N ALA A 192 -9.51 8.68 21.48
CA ALA A 192 -10.28 8.68 22.73
C ALA A 192 -9.43 8.25 23.93
N GLY A 193 -9.59 8.90 25.06
CA GLY A 193 -8.88 8.62 26.30
C GLY A 193 -9.37 7.33 27.02
N PRO A 194 -8.68 6.95 28.11
CA PRO A 194 -8.94 5.70 28.83
C PRO A 194 -10.28 5.66 29.58
N GLU A 195 -10.91 6.81 29.81
CA GLU A 195 -12.19 6.92 30.52
C GLU A 195 -13.39 7.16 29.57
N GLU A 196 -13.11 7.35 28.28
CA GLU A 196 -14.14 7.66 27.31
C GLU A 196 -14.94 6.44 26.88
N GLN A 197 -16.23 6.65 26.59
CA GLN A 197 -17.18 5.61 26.19
C GLN A 197 -17.55 5.77 24.72
N GLY A 198 -17.50 4.67 23.98
CA GLY A 198 -17.82 4.66 22.56
C GLY A 198 -17.22 3.48 21.84
N TYR A 199 -16.90 3.69 20.57
CA TYR A 199 -16.33 2.65 19.71
C TYR A 199 -15.58 3.24 18.52
N MET A 200 -14.69 2.44 17.98
CA MET A 200 -14.10 2.64 16.65
C MET A 200 -14.90 1.84 15.62
N LEU A 201 -15.23 2.45 14.49
CA LEU A 201 -15.81 1.79 13.32
C LEU A 201 -14.68 1.36 12.39
N VAL A 202 -14.56 0.07 12.17
CA VAL A 202 -13.55 -0.52 11.27
C VAL A 202 -14.24 -1.13 10.05
N PRO A 203 -13.58 -1.17 8.87
CA PRO A 203 -14.20 -1.65 7.63
C PRO A 203 -14.15 -3.18 7.49
N ASP A 204 -14.12 -3.94 8.58
CA ASP A 204 -14.09 -5.40 8.58
C ASP A 204 -15.31 -5.98 7.85
N GLY A 205 -15.07 -6.66 6.72
CA GLY A 205 -16.14 -6.99 5.79
C GLY A 205 -16.85 -5.74 5.30
N SER A 206 -18.09 -5.52 5.75
CA SER A 206 -18.91 -4.32 5.48
C SER A 206 -19.01 -3.36 6.67
N GLY A 207 -18.31 -3.64 7.77
CA GLY A 207 -18.19 -2.83 8.96
C GLY A 207 -18.27 -3.63 10.25
N GLY A 208 -17.39 -3.31 11.19
CA GLY A 208 -17.32 -3.87 12.54
C GLY A 208 -17.13 -2.76 13.58
N LEU A 209 -17.36 -3.06 14.84
CA LEU A 209 -17.17 -2.13 15.95
C LEU A 209 -16.17 -2.68 16.95
N ILE A 210 -15.18 -1.87 17.30
CA ILE A 210 -14.25 -2.12 18.41
C ILE A 210 -14.62 -1.13 19.52
N TYR A 211 -15.19 -1.64 20.62
CA TYR A 211 -15.55 -0.79 21.76
C TYR A 211 -14.29 -0.26 22.45
N LEU A 212 -14.34 1.05 22.81
CA LEU A 212 -13.27 1.71 23.55
C LEU A 212 -13.07 1.02 24.90
N ASN A 213 -11.82 0.97 25.35
CA ASN A 213 -11.47 0.48 26.69
C ASN A 213 -12.02 -0.92 27.02
N ASN A 214 -12.15 -1.80 26.00
CA ASN A 214 -12.76 -3.14 26.14
C ASN A 214 -11.89 -4.15 26.91
N GLY A 215 -10.69 -3.78 27.33
CA GLY A 215 -9.78 -4.59 28.13
C GLY A 215 -9.08 -5.75 27.39
N LYS A 216 -9.29 -5.92 26.08
CA LYS A 216 -8.69 -7.01 25.29
C LYS A 216 -7.22 -6.73 24.90
N LYS A 217 -6.40 -6.33 25.87
CA LYS A 217 -5.01 -5.91 25.67
C LYS A 217 -4.09 -6.99 25.06
N ASN A 218 -4.48 -8.25 25.17
CA ASN A 218 -3.73 -9.38 24.61
C ASN A 218 -4.18 -9.76 23.18
N ALA A 219 -5.23 -9.11 22.66
CA ALA A 219 -5.64 -9.33 21.29
C ALA A 219 -4.64 -8.67 20.32
N GLU A 220 -4.54 -9.20 19.11
CA GLU A 220 -3.77 -8.53 18.07
C GLU A 220 -4.40 -7.17 17.72
N VAL A 221 -3.56 -6.20 17.29
CA VAL A 221 -4.03 -4.94 16.71
C VAL A 221 -4.89 -5.26 15.49
N TYR A 222 -6.01 -4.58 15.37
CA TYR A 222 -6.71 -4.59 14.10
C TYR A 222 -5.88 -3.84 13.06
N SER A 223 -5.48 -4.51 12.02
CA SER A 223 -4.83 -3.88 10.86
C SER A 223 -5.21 -4.66 9.61
N GLN A 224 -5.94 -4.01 8.70
CA GLN A 224 -6.38 -4.64 7.46
C GLN A 224 -6.22 -3.73 6.27
N ARG A 225 -5.78 -4.28 5.14
CA ARG A 225 -5.72 -3.59 3.86
C ARG A 225 -7.14 -3.41 3.30
N ILE A 226 -7.37 -2.21 2.76
CA ILE A 226 -8.58 -1.94 1.99
C ILE A 226 -8.55 -2.82 0.73
N TYR A 227 -9.69 -3.43 0.40
CA TYR A 227 -9.90 -4.40 -0.69
C TYR A 227 -9.12 -5.72 -0.54
N GLY A 228 -8.48 -5.96 0.59
CA GLY A 228 -7.71 -7.16 0.88
C GLY A 228 -6.27 -7.08 0.41
N ASP A 229 -5.59 -8.23 0.48
CA ASP A 229 -4.18 -8.32 0.15
C ASP A 229 -3.92 -8.25 -1.36
N ASP A 230 -2.76 -7.71 -1.73
CA ASP A 230 -2.30 -7.74 -3.11
C ASP A 230 -2.05 -9.17 -3.59
N MET A 231 -2.55 -9.50 -4.78
CA MET A 231 -2.34 -10.81 -5.40
C MET A 231 -0.87 -11.06 -5.76
N ASN A 232 -0.04 -10.03 -5.86
CA ASN A 232 1.39 -10.12 -6.09
C ASN A 232 2.22 -10.31 -4.81
N ASP A 233 1.59 -10.25 -3.62
CA ASP A 233 2.27 -10.61 -2.39
C ASP A 233 2.51 -12.12 -2.33
N ASN A 234 3.63 -12.53 -1.72
CA ASN A 234 3.97 -13.93 -1.60
C ASN A 234 2.90 -14.72 -0.83
N ALA A 235 2.22 -15.63 -1.54
CA ALA A 235 1.09 -16.39 -1.02
C ALA A 235 1.43 -17.28 0.18
N TRP A 236 2.69 -17.73 0.29
CA TRP A 236 3.13 -18.68 1.31
C TRP A 236 3.18 -18.10 2.72
N ARG A 237 3.30 -16.77 2.83
CA ARG A 237 3.43 -16.03 4.09
C ARG A 237 2.13 -15.34 4.51
N ARG A 238 1.09 -15.47 3.71
CA ARG A 238 -0.15 -14.78 3.93
C ARG A 238 -0.88 -15.35 5.13
N LYS A 239 -1.12 -14.50 6.14
CA LYS A 239 -2.16 -14.77 7.13
C LYS A 239 -3.50 -14.80 6.41
N GLN A 240 -4.29 -15.84 6.69
CA GLN A 240 -5.62 -15.87 6.17
C GLN A 240 -6.52 -14.94 6.96
N ILE A 241 -7.17 -14.06 6.26
CA ILE A 241 -8.20 -13.17 6.78
C ILE A 241 -9.55 -13.74 6.38
N ALA A 242 -10.45 -13.92 7.34
CA ALA A 242 -11.78 -14.46 7.09
C ALA A 242 -12.63 -13.50 6.24
N GLU A 243 -12.50 -12.19 6.51
CA GLU A 243 -13.17 -11.12 5.76
C GLU A 243 -12.15 -10.05 5.37
N SER A 244 -12.31 -9.48 4.17
CA SER A 244 -11.51 -8.36 3.71
C SER A 244 -12.21 -7.05 4.00
N ALA A 245 -11.46 -5.99 4.29
CA ALA A 245 -12.00 -4.64 4.32
C ALA A 245 -12.50 -4.25 2.93
N ARG A 246 -13.78 -3.88 2.81
CA ARG A 246 -14.42 -3.61 1.52
C ARG A 246 -14.70 -2.15 1.24
N LEU A 247 -14.70 -1.34 2.29
CA LEU A 247 -15.00 0.08 2.20
C LEU A 247 -13.81 0.91 2.70
N PRO A 248 -13.42 1.98 1.99
CA PRO A 248 -12.31 2.83 2.38
C PRO A 248 -12.74 3.86 3.45
N VAL A 249 -13.37 3.39 4.52
CA VAL A 249 -13.92 4.23 5.59
C VAL A 249 -13.60 3.67 6.96
N PHE A 250 -13.42 4.57 7.92
CA PHE A 250 -13.25 4.26 9.33
C PHE A 250 -13.75 5.42 10.18
N GLY A 251 -13.91 5.23 11.47
CA GLY A 251 -14.41 6.30 12.31
C GLY A 251 -14.29 6.02 13.79
N LEU A 252 -14.56 7.02 14.60
CA LEU A 252 -14.57 6.93 16.05
C LEU A 252 -15.75 7.70 16.62
N LYS A 253 -16.41 7.10 17.59
CA LYS A 253 -17.41 7.71 18.43
C LYS A 253 -16.90 7.77 19.86
N SER A 254 -17.00 8.97 20.49
CA SER A 254 -16.77 9.17 21.90
C SER A 254 -17.84 10.08 22.48
N GLY A 255 -18.58 9.59 23.48
CA GLY A 255 -19.71 10.33 24.05
C GLY A 255 -20.76 10.71 23.00
N ASP A 256 -21.10 11.99 22.92
CA ASP A 256 -22.09 12.56 21.99
C ASP A 256 -21.46 13.07 20.69
N HIS A 257 -20.20 12.77 20.45
CA HIS A 257 -19.47 13.17 19.25
C HIS A 257 -18.96 11.94 18.49
N ALA A 258 -18.86 12.09 17.19
CA ALA A 258 -18.26 11.10 16.33
C ALA A 258 -17.63 11.76 15.10
N TRP A 259 -16.75 11.03 14.44
CA TRP A 259 -16.26 11.42 13.13
C TRP A 259 -16.16 10.19 12.23
N LEU A 260 -16.34 10.42 10.95
CA LEU A 260 -16.13 9.45 9.89
C LEU A 260 -14.98 9.94 9.01
N ALA A 261 -14.01 9.08 8.74
CA ALA A 261 -12.97 9.29 7.75
C ALA A 261 -13.26 8.48 6.50
N GLU A 262 -13.07 9.09 5.34
CA GLU A 262 -13.14 8.46 4.03
C GLU A 262 -11.78 8.61 3.34
N ILE A 263 -11.16 7.51 2.93
CA ILE A 263 -9.96 7.55 2.10
C ILE A 263 -10.45 7.74 0.66
N GLU A 264 -10.25 8.94 0.12
CA GLU A 264 -10.72 9.30 -1.21
C GLU A 264 -9.67 9.06 -2.31
N LEU A 265 -8.37 9.12 -1.93
CA LEU A 265 -7.24 8.81 -2.81
C LEU A 265 -6.22 7.95 -2.06
N GLY A 266 -5.65 6.96 -2.74
CA GLY A 266 -4.68 6.03 -2.19
C GLY A 266 -5.31 4.83 -1.47
N GLU A 267 -6.61 4.61 -1.58
CA GLU A 267 -7.32 3.52 -0.90
C GLU A 267 -6.78 2.13 -1.26
N ALA A 268 -6.31 1.94 -2.49
CA ALA A 268 -5.78 0.65 -2.95
C ALA A 268 -4.46 0.24 -2.26
N ILE A 269 -3.74 1.19 -1.68
CA ILE A 269 -2.50 0.96 -0.93
C ILE A 269 -2.67 1.21 0.57
N ALA A 270 -3.89 1.51 1.01
CA ALA A 270 -4.18 1.85 2.39
C ALA A 270 -4.50 0.62 3.25
N SER A 271 -4.08 0.70 4.50
CA SER A 271 -4.52 -0.16 5.59
C SER A 271 -5.15 0.69 6.69
N ILE A 272 -6.16 0.16 7.35
CA ILE A 272 -6.74 0.77 8.55
C ILE A 272 -6.21 0.03 9.76
N THR A 273 -5.63 0.79 10.69
CA THR A 273 -5.12 0.27 11.97
C THR A 273 -5.93 0.87 13.10
N ALA A 274 -6.39 0.01 14.02
CA ALA A 274 -7.10 0.43 15.23
C ALA A 274 -6.53 -0.28 16.46
N ASP A 275 -6.23 0.50 17.49
CA ASP A 275 -5.69 0.00 18.77
C ASP A 275 -6.48 0.56 19.95
N ILE A 276 -6.47 -0.20 21.06
CA ILE A 276 -7.18 0.16 22.28
C ILE A 276 -6.22 0.66 23.35
N SER A 277 -6.73 1.55 24.21
CA SER A 277 -6.01 2.07 25.37
C SER A 277 -5.42 0.97 26.26
N GLY A 278 -4.19 1.19 26.68
CA GLY A 278 -3.45 0.33 27.60
C GLY A 278 -2.80 -0.89 26.96
N ARG A 279 -2.78 -0.98 25.64
CA ARG A 279 -2.01 -1.97 24.88
C ARG A 279 -0.61 -1.46 24.53
N GLN A 280 -0.49 -0.41 23.75
CA GLN A 280 0.78 0.25 23.43
C GLN A 280 0.90 1.63 24.10
N ASN A 281 -0.21 2.34 24.20
CA ASN A 281 -0.31 3.67 24.76
C ASN A 281 -1.61 3.84 25.57
N SER A 282 -1.90 5.06 26.05
CA SER A 282 -3.06 5.36 26.90
C SER A 282 -4.32 5.76 26.11
N PHE A 283 -4.30 5.64 24.77
CA PHE A 283 -5.40 6.09 23.93
C PHE A 283 -6.00 4.95 23.11
N ASN A 284 -7.26 5.13 22.71
CA ASN A 284 -7.91 4.36 21.68
C ASN A 284 -7.78 5.16 20.38
N ASN A 285 -7.08 4.66 19.41
CA ASN A 285 -6.82 5.36 18.15
C ASN A 285 -7.12 4.51 16.93
N ILE A 286 -7.50 5.16 15.85
CA ILE A 286 -7.75 4.53 14.55
C ILE A 286 -7.28 5.48 13.45
N TYR A 287 -6.52 4.95 12.51
CA TYR A 287 -5.87 5.73 11.46
C TYR A 287 -5.62 4.93 10.19
N ALA A 288 -5.24 5.64 9.12
CA ALA A 288 -4.83 5.04 7.85
C ALA A 288 -3.31 5.04 7.71
N SER A 289 -2.76 3.92 7.26
CA SER A 289 -1.37 3.74 6.85
C SER A 289 -1.33 3.43 5.35
N PHE A 290 -0.50 4.15 4.59
CA PHE A 290 -0.37 4.02 3.14
C PHE A 290 0.95 3.35 2.79
N MET A 291 0.90 2.19 2.15
CA MET A 291 2.05 1.44 1.72
C MET A 291 2.65 2.06 0.44
N ILE A 292 3.70 2.85 0.60
CA ILE A 292 4.36 3.57 -0.51
C ILE A 292 5.20 2.61 -1.37
N ARG A 293 5.75 1.56 -0.76
CA ARG A 293 6.42 0.46 -1.47
C ARG A 293 5.91 -0.89 -1.01
N GLY A 294 5.68 -1.78 -1.97
CA GLY A 294 5.42 -3.19 -1.69
C GLY A 294 6.66 -3.84 -1.08
N GLU A 295 6.45 -4.74 -0.13
CA GLU A 295 7.51 -5.48 0.55
C GLU A 295 7.26 -6.98 0.51
N ASP A 296 8.34 -7.75 0.43
CA ASP A 296 8.33 -9.21 0.53
C ASP A 296 9.63 -9.70 1.16
N TRP A 297 9.68 -10.97 1.51
CA TRP A 297 10.83 -11.61 2.12
C TRP A 297 11.41 -12.64 1.16
N LEU A 298 12.70 -12.51 0.86
CA LEU A 298 13.46 -13.50 0.12
C LEU A 298 14.14 -14.45 1.10
N GLU A 299 13.79 -15.73 1.04
CA GLU A 299 14.47 -16.78 1.78
C GLU A 299 15.81 -17.09 1.09
N LEU A 300 16.94 -16.76 1.72
CA LEU A 300 18.27 -17.03 1.19
C LEU A 300 18.73 -18.44 1.52
N TYR A 301 18.43 -18.90 2.72
CA TYR A 301 18.85 -20.19 3.20
C TYR A 301 17.84 -20.77 4.20
N LYS A 302 17.56 -22.05 4.05
CA LYS A 302 16.76 -22.85 4.98
C LYS A 302 17.51 -24.11 5.36
N GLY A 303 17.98 -24.18 6.58
CA GLY A 303 18.75 -25.32 7.07
C GLY A 303 18.49 -25.61 8.55
N SER A 304 19.23 -26.58 9.08
CA SER A 304 19.13 -27.00 10.48
C SER A 304 19.46 -25.90 11.52
N ARG A 305 20.07 -24.80 11.08
CA ARG A 305 20.44 -23.64 11.92
C ARG A 305 19.45 -22.49 11.84
N GLY A 306 18.36 -22.62 11.07
CA GLY A 306 17.34 -21.59 10.90
C GLY A 306 17.07 -21.21 9.45
N VAL A 307 16.26 -20.18 9.27
CA VAL A 307 15.94 -19.56 7.99
C VAL A 307 16.62 -18.19 7.98
N GLU A 308 17.40 -17.91 6.95
CA GLU A 308 17.96 -16.58 6.68
C GLU A 308 17.12 -15.92 5.60
N GLU A 309 16.57 -14.76 5.90
CA GLU A 309 15.64 -14.03 5.04
C GLU A 309 16.08 -12.59 4.91
N ILE A 310 15.93 -12.06 3.70
CA ILE A 310 16.11 -10.62 3.43
C ILE A 310 14.76 -10.02 3.08
N GLN A 311 14.42 -8.91 3.70
CA GLN A 311 13.27 -8.11 3.29
C GLN A 311 13.62 -7.34 2.02
N LEU A 312 12.79 -7.45 1.00
CA LEU A 312 12.90 -6.71 -0.25
C LEU A 312 11.82 -5.64 -0.32
N LEU A 313 12.14 -4.52 -0.94
CA LEU A 313 11.18 -3.47 -1.29
C LEU A 313 11.11 -3.34 -2.81
N THR A 314 9.95 -2.90 -3.32
CA THR A 314 9.85 -2.50 -4.72
C THR A 314 10.80 -1.34 -5.00
N GLU A 315 11.41 -1.33 -6.19
CA GLU A 315 12.28 -0.23 -6.64
C GLU A 315 11.50 1.08 -6.72
N ASP A 316 10.41 1.04 -7.48
CA ASP A 316 9.54 2.18 -7.65
C ASP A 316 8.59 2.33 -6.46
N ARG A 317 8.34 3.58 -6.08
CA ARG A 317 7.33 3.94 -5.10
C ARG A 317 5.98 4.24 -5.75
N TYR A 318 4.93 4.17 -4.97
CA TYR A 318 3.64 4.73 -5.36
C TYR A 318 3.76 6.26 -5.53
N THR A 319 3.29 6.78 -6.66
CA THR A 319 3.39 8.20 -7.03
C THR A 319 2.04 8.92 -7.06
N GLY A 320 0.96 8.20 -6.80
CA GLY A 320 -0.38 8.78 -6.67
C GLY A 320 -0.52 9.60 -5.39
N ASP A 321 -1.54 10.43 -5.39
CA ASP A 321 -1.86 11.27 -4.23
C ASP A 321 -2.56 10.47 -3.14
N LEU A 322 -2.49 10.98 -1.90
CA LEU A 322 -3.21 10.43 -0.75
C LEU A 322 -4.21 11.47 -0.26
N GLN A 323 -5.45 11.05 0.04
CA GLN A 323 -6.45 11.96 0.57
C GLN A 323 -7.38 11.27 1.55
N ILE A 324 -7.57 11.89 2.70
CA ILE A 324 -8.55 11.48 3.72
C ILE A 324 -9.46 12.65 4.01
N ARG A 325 -10.77 12.40 4.00
CA ARG A 325 -11.79 13.35 4.41
C ARG A 325 -12.35 12.96 5.77
N PHE A 326 -12.26 13.85 6.74
CA PHE A 326 -12.86 13.70 8.06
C PHE A 326 -14.15 14.54 8.15
N SER A 327 -15.24 13.90 8.55
CA SER A 327 -16.55 14.54 8.73
C SER A 327 -17.03 14.33 10.14
N PHE A 328 -17.55 15.38 10.74
CA PHE A 328 -17.91 15.41 12.16
C PHE A 328 -19.40 15.25 12.34
N LEU A 329 -19.80 14.44 13.32
CA LEU A 329 -21.19 14.19 13.70
C LEU A 329 -21.37 14.48 15.19
N SER A 330 -22.55 14.96 15.56
CA SER A 330 -22.88 15.27 16.94
C SER A 330 -24.31 14.87 17.29
N GLY A 331 -24.60 14.73 18.57
CA GLY A 331 -25.94 14.43 19.08
C GLY A 331 -26.48 13.09 18.56
N THR A 332 -27.70 13.07 18.05
CA THR A 332 -28.38 11.84 17.57
C THR A 332 -27.74 11.20 16.34
N ASP A 333 -27.01 11.98 15.55
CA ASP A 333 -26.30 11.48 14.37
C ASP A 333 -24.90 10.94 14.70
N ALA A 334 -24.38 11.17 15.93
CA ALA A 334 -23.09 10.63 16.38
C ALA A 334 -23.15 9.12 16.66
N THR A 335 -23.49 8.34 15.65
CA THR A 335 -23.63 6.88 15.70
C THR A 335 -23.06 6.24 14.44
N TYR A 336 -22.77 4.92 14.48
CA TYR A 336 -22.38 4.19 13.28
C TYR A 336 -23.44 4.25 12.17
N SER A 337 -24.73 4.33 12.54
CA SER A 337 -25.81 4.52 11.58
C SER A 337 -25.76 5.91 10.93
N GLY A 338 -25.43 6.95 11.70
CA GLY A 338 -25.21 8.30 11.18
C GLY A 338 -24.00 8.36 10.24
N MET A 339 -22.88 7.72 10.63
CA MET A 339 -21.70 7.57 9.76
C MET A 339 -22.06 6.87 8.44
N ALA A 340 -22.80 5.76 8.50
CA ALA A 340 -23.26 5.01 7.32
C ALA A 340 -24.21 5.84 6.44
N LYS A 341 -25.11 6.63 7.05
CA LYS A 341 -25.99 7.56 6.35
C LYS A 341 -25.19 8.62 5.59
N LEU A 342 -24.23 9.25 6.25
CA LEU A 342 -23.35 10.26 5.66
C LEU A 342 -22.57 9.70 4.46
N TYR A 343 -21.93 8.55 4.61
CA TYR A 343 -21.21 7.87 3.53
C TYR A 343 -22.14 7.53 2.34
N ARG A 344 -23.32 6.99 2.62
CA ARG A 344 -24.34 6.70 1.59
C ARG A 344 -24.75 7.96 0.82
N GLU A 345 -24.95 9.07 1.49
CA GLU A 345 -25.33 10.34 0.86
C GLU A 345 -24.22 10.87 -0.05
N ARG A 346 -22.97 10.72 0.34
CA ARG A 346 -21.81 11.05 -0.51
C ARG A 346 -21.71 10.16 -1.74
N LEU A 347 -21.88 8.85 -1.58
CA LEU A 347 -21.90 7.92 -2.71
C LEU A 347 -23.04 8.26 -3.70
N ARG A 348 -24.19 8.71 -3.19
CA ARG A 348 -25.30 9.20 -4.03
C ARG A 348 -24.95 10.49 -4.75
N ALA A 349 -24.38 11.47 -4.05
CA ALA A 349 -23.96 12.73 -4.64
C ALA A 349 -22.89 12.53 -5.72
N ALA A 350 -21.98 11.57 -5.52
CA ALA A 350 -20.96 11.17 -6.49
C ALA A 350 -21.52 10.29 -7.64
N GLY A 351 -22.81 9.96 -7.65
CA GLY A 351 -23.44 9.09 -8.66
C GLY A 351 -23.01 7.61 -8.58
N LYS A 352 -22.25 7.24 -7.56
CA LYS A 352 -21.79 5.85 -7.33
C LYS A 352 -22.89 4.94 -6.78
N LEU A 353 -23.88 5.52 -6.12
CA LEU A 353 -25.03 4.81 -5.58
C LEU A 353 -26.32 5.42 -6.14
N LYS A 354 -27.12 4.60 -6.81
CA LYS A 354 -28.42 5.01 -7.36
C LYS A 354 -29.54 4.39 -6.53
N PRO A 355 -30.72 5.05 -6.44
CA PRO A 355 -31.90 4.42 -5.85
C PRO A 355 -32.23 3.13 -6.60
N LEU A 356 -32.60 2.09 -5.89
CA LEU A 356 -33.12 0.88 -6.50
C LEU A 356 -34.45 1.21 -7.20
N GLN A 357 -34.49 0.99 -8.49
CA GLN A 357 -35.76 1.01 -9.24
C GLN A 357 -36.44 -0.35 -9.01
N ALA A 358 -37.44 -0.35 -8.17
CA ALA A 358 -38.21 -1.57 -7.84
C ALA A 358 -39.32 -1.87 -8.86
N GLU A 359 -39.07 -1.57 -10.14
CA GLU A 359 -39.97 -1.88 -11.23
C GLU A 359 -39.62 -3.24 -11.83
N GLY A 360 -40.56 -4.15 -11.87
CA GLY A 360 -40.40 -5.49 -12.44
C GLY A 360 -40.10 -6.60 -11.44
N ASP A 361 -39.81 -7.77 -11.99
CA ASP A 361 -39.51 -8.98 -11.20
C ASP A 361 -38.12 -8.93 -10.55
N LEU A 362 -38.00 -9.53 -9.39
CA LEU A 362 -36.68 -9.70 -8.71
C LEU A 362 -35.72 -10.45 -9.64
N PRO A 363 -34.46 -10.00 -9.76
CA PRO A 363 -33.48 -10.73 -10.56
C PRO A 363 -33.19 -12.09 -9.95
N PHE A 364 -33.28 -13.13 -10.76
CA PHE A 364 -32.92 -14.49 -10.41
C PHE A 364 -31.58 -14.84 -11.03
N TYR A 365 -30.55 -14.96 -10.18
CA TYR A 365 -29.19 -15.27 -10.64
C TYR A 365 -29.00 -16.79 -10.71
N VAL A 366 -28.49 -17.28 -11.85
CA VAL A 366 -28.14 -18.68 -12.04
C VAL A 366 -26.79 -18.81 -12.75
N ASP A 367 -25.92 -19.65 -12.20
CA ASP A 367 -24.67 -20.01 -12.81
C ASP A 367 -24.81 -21.34 -13.54
N VAL A 368 -24.46 -21.37 -14.81
CA VAL A 368 -24.51 -22.56 -15.66
C VAL A 368 -23.09 -22.92 -16.10
N LEU A 369 -22.69 -24.17 -15.90
CA LEU A 369 -21.38 -24.69 -16.25
C LEU A 369 -21.43 -25.35 -17.62
N GLY A 370 -20.83 -24.72 -18.63
CA GLY A 370 -20.81 -25.18 -20.03
C GLY A 370 -19.88 -26.37 -20.24
N ALA A 371 -18.58 -26.14 -20.19
CA ALA A 371 -17.62 -27.20 -20.43
C ALA A 371 -16.49 -27.21 -19.40
N ILE A 372 -16.02 -28.39 -19.09
CA ILE A 372 -14.84 -28.63 -18.22
C ILE A 372 -13.80 -29.46 -18.96
N ASP A 373 -12.53 -29.38 -18.53
CA ASP A 373 -11.53 -30.35 -18.90
C ASP A 373 -11.55 -31.55 -17.94
N LYS A 374 -11.45 -32.72 -18.55
CA LYS A 374 -11.41 -33.99 -17.83
C LYS A 374 -10.23 -34.82 -18.33
N ARG A 375 -9.50 -35.42 -17.40
CA ARG A 375 -8.45 -36.38 -17.74
C ARG A 375 -9.11 -37.61 -18.35
N LYS A 376 -8.73 -37.92 -19.60
CA LYS A 376 -9.17 -39.10 -20.39
C LYS A 376 -7.95 -39.93 -20.76
N SER A 377 -8.16 -41.17 -21.13
CA SER A 377 -7.11 -42.05 -21.66
C SER A 377 -7.52 -42.58 -23.02
N PHE A 378 -6.58 -42.61 -23.96
CA PHE A 378 -6.73 -43.29 -25.24
C PHE A 378 -5.54 -44.21 -25.41
N LEU A 379 -5.80 -45.51 -25.57
CA LEU A 379 -4.79 -46.56 -25.63
C LEU A 379 -3.75 -46.49 -24.50
N GLY A 380 -4.19 -46.19 -23.29
CA GLY A 380 -3.32 -46.05 -22.11
C GLY A 380 -2.62 -44.67 -21.97
N VAL A 381 -2.66 -43.83 -22.99
CA VAL A 381 -2.05 -42.49 -22.96
C VAL A 381 -3.04 -41.47 -22.39
N PRO A 382 -2.73 -40.82 -21.26
CA PRO A 382 -3.61 -39.83 -20.67
C PRO A 382 -3.59 -38.53 -21.50
N TYR A 383 -4.76 -37.93 -21.70
CA TYR A 383 -4.92 -36.62 -22.31
C TYR A 383 -6.01 -35.80 -21.62
N LYS A 384 -5.94 -34.49 -21.72
CA LYS A 384 -7.01 -33.57 -21.26
C LYS A 384 -8.05 -33.42 -22.37
N GLY A 385 -9.24 -33.94 -22.13
CA GLY A 385 -10.38 -33.83 -23.08
C GLY A 385 -11.45 -32.89 -22.53
N ILE A 386 -12.12 -32.17 -23.42
CA ILE A 386 -13.23 -31.27 -23.06
C ILE A 386 -14.52 -32.10 -23.00
N VAL A 387 -15.28 -31.90 -21.91
CA VAL A 387 -16.59 -32.52 -21.67
C VAL A 387 -17.61 -31.40 -21.54
N ALA A 388 -18.70 -31.46 -22.30
CA ALA A 388 -19.86 -30.61 -22.10
C ALA A 388 -20.59 -31.07 -20.83
N MET A 389 -21.00 -30.10 -20.02
CA MET A 389 -21.82 -30.28 -18.82
C MET A 389 -23.25 -29.80 -19.10
N THR A 390 -23.38 -28.53 -19.48
CA THR A 390 -24.65 -27.95 -19.92
C THR A 390 -24.43 -27.29 -21.27
N THR A 391 -25.12 -27.79 -22.29
CA THR A 391 -25.13 -27.19 -23.63
C THR A 391 -25.93 -25.88 -23.64
N VAL A 392 -25.84 -25.10 -24.72
CA VAL A 392 -26.64 -23.89 -24.88
C VAL A 392 -28.14 -24.25 -25.00
N GLU A 393 -28.46 -25.39 -25.61
CA GLU A 393 -29.83 -25.90 -25.69
C GLU A 393 -30.39 -26.22 -24.30
N GLU A 394 -29.66 -26.99 -23.48
CA GLU A 394 -30.06 -27.30 -22.10
C GLU A 394 -30.13 -26.05 -21.21
N ALA A 395 -29.28 -25.03 -21.42
CA ALA A 395 -29.36 -23.74 -20.75
C ALA A 395 -30.67 -23.01 -21.15
N GLY A 396 -31.08 -23.14 -22.42
CA GLY A 396 -32.38 -22.66 -22.91
C GLY A 396 -33.57 -23.39 -22.28
N GLU A 397 -33.46 -24.71 -22.07
CA GLU A 397 -34.49 -25.50 -21.37
C GLU A 397 -34.58 -25.09 -19.88
N ILE A 398 -33.46 -24.81 -19.23
CA ILE A 398 -33.43 -24.28 -17.85
C ILE A 398 -34.16 -22.92 -17.81
N ALA A 399 -33.87 -22.01 -18.74
CA ALA A 399 -34.54 -20.71 -18.83
C ALA A 399 -36.05 -20.86 -19.03
N TYR A 400 -36.46 -21.78 -19.92
CA TYR A 400 -37.86 -22.09 -20.15
C TYR A 400 -38.56 -22.67 -18.92
N ALA A 401 -37.92 -23.60 -18.24
CA ALA A 401 -38.44 -24.20 -17.01
C ALA A 401 -38.61 -23.18 -15.87
N LEU A 402 -37.77 -22.19 -15.80
CA LEU A 402 -37.89 -21.07 -14.84
C LEU A 402 -39.09 -20.16 -15.24
N GLU A 403 -39.16 -19.77 -16.53
CA GLU A 403 -40.23 -18.94 -17.05
C GLU A 403 -41.61 -19.58 -16.85
N SER A 404 -41.74 -20.88 -17.15
CA SER A 404 -42.99 -21.63 -16.98
C SER A 404 -43.49 -21.68 -15.53
N ARG A 405 -42.60 -21.42 -14.56
CA ARG A 405 -42.91 -21.30 -13.13
C ARG A 405 -43.10 -19.85 -12.68
N GLY A 406 -43.16 -18.90 -13.61
CA GLY A 406 -43.32 -17.47 -13.33
C GLY A 406 -42.04 -16.75 -12.88
N ILE A 407 -40.88 -17.41 -12.97
CA ILE A 407 -39.60 -16.79 -12.66
C ILE A 407 -39.08 -16.07 -13.90
N ARG A 408 -39.13 -14.76 -13.87
CA ARG A 408 -38.65 -13.86 -14.92
C ARG A 408 -37.38 -13.13 -14.45
N ASN A 409 -36.83 -12.23 -15.27
CA ASN A 409 -35.60 -11.48 -14.97
C ASN A 409 -34.42 -12.40 -14.58
N VAL A 410 -34.24 -13.50 -15.35
CA VAL A 410 -33.18 -14.47 -15.13
C VAL A 410 -31.83 -13.90 -15.59
N ARG A 411 -30.90 -13.78 -14.67
CA ARG A 411 -29.50 -13.33 -14.90
C ARG A 411 -28.62 -14.57 -14.95
N MET A 412 -28.38 -15.10 -16.16
CA MET A 412 -27.64 -16.35 -16.35
C MET A 412 -26.17 -16.07 -16.62
N ARG A 413 -25.27 -16.49 -15.71
CA ARG A 413 -23.83 -16.53 -15.96
C ARG A 413 -23.46 -17.87 -16.57
N TYR A 414 -22.85 -17.85 -17.77
CA TYR A 414 -22.48 -19.05 -18.49
C TYR A 414 -20.97 -19.23 -18.48
N LEU A 415 -20.48 -20.12 -17.60
CA LEU A 415 -19.07 -20.40 -17.39
C LEU A 415 -18.56 -21.45 -18.39
N GLY A 416 -17.27 -21.41 -18.72
CA GLY A 416 -16.61 -22.45 -19.51
C GLY A 416 -17.14 -22.59 -20.95
N TRP A 417 -17.60 -21.54 -21.56
CA TRP A 417 -18.25 -21.53 -22.88
C TRP A 417 -17.27 -21.48 -24.06
N PHE A 418 -16.01 -21.04 -23.84
CA PHE A 418 -15.03 -20.79 -24.90
C PHE A 418 -13.62 -21.25 -24.54
N ASN A 419 -12.70 -21.27 -25.53
CA ASN A 419 -11.26 -21.48 -25.42
C ASN A 419 -10.82 -22.65 -24.53
N GLY A 420 -11.56 -23.75 -24.54
CA GLY A 420 -11.23 -24.97 -23.81
C GLY A 420 -12.02 -25.22 -22.54
N GLY A 421 -13.03 -24.42 -22.24
CA GLY A 421 -13.96 -24.64 -21.13
C GLY A 421 -13.64 -23.80 -19.89
N LEU A 422 -13.97 -24.31 -18.71
CA LEU A 422 -13.84 -23.58 -17.44
C LEU A 422 -12.41 -23.06 -17.19
N SER A 423 -11.41 -23.89 -17.47
CA SER A 423 -10.00 -23.49 -17.46
C SER A 423 -9.58 -23.01 -18.85
N HIS A 424 -10.21 -21.96 -19.35
CA HIS A 424 -9.93 -21.44 -20.68
C HIS A 424 -8.53 -20.84 -20.82
N THR A 425 -8.01 -20.81 -22.05
CA THR A 425 -6.76 -20.07 -22.35
C THR A 425 -7.03 -18.57 -22.36
N LEU A 426 -5.98 -17.78 -22.09
CA LEU A 426 -6.08 -16.34 -22.17
C LEU A 426 -6.52 -15.92 -23.59
N PRO A 427 -7.55 -15.07 -23.74
CA PRO A 427 -8.16 -14.80 -25.04
C PRO A 427 -7.25 -13.98 -25.95
N SER A 428 -6.68 -14.63 -26.98
CA SER A 428 -6.15 -13.97 -28.17
C SER A 428 -7.18 -13.93 -29.31
N LYS A 429 -8.11 -14.86 -29.29
CA LYS A 429 -9.35 -14.96 -30.06
C LYS A 429 -10.40 -15.68 -29.21
N VAL A 430 -11.65 -15.57 -29.61
CA VAL A 430 -12.77 -16.19 -28.91
C VAL A 430 -13.29 -17.35 -29.75
N ASP A 431 -12.96 -18.57 -29.35
CA ASP A 431 -13.43 -19.80 -29.99
C ASP A 431 -14.41 -20.52 -29.05
N MET A 432 -15.69 -20.48 -29.40
CA MET A 432 -16.72 -21.20 -28.65
C MET A 432 -16.44 -22.71 -28.65
N VAL A 433 -16.68 -23.37 -27.53
CA VAL A 433 -16.57 -24.83 -27.42
C VAL A 433 -17.69 -25.48 -28.25
N GLY A 434 -17.34 -26.03 -29.41
CA GLY A 434 -18.34 -26.54 -30.38
C GLY A 434 -19.26 -27.64 -29.84
N LYS A 435 -18.90 -28.34 -28.75
CA LYS A 435 -19.75 -29.34 -28.08
C LYS A 435 -20.94 -28.70 -27.32
N LEU A 436 -20.90 -27.40 -27.08
CA LEU A 436 -21.95 -26.68 -26.36
C LEU A 436 -23.03 -26.14 -27.31
N GLY A 437 -22.72 -26.05 -28.59
CA GLY A 437 -23.58 -25.43 -29.62
C GLY A 437 -22.81 -24.42 -30.46
N SER A 438 -23.54 -23.59 -31.20
CA SER A 438 -22.99 -22.56 -32.08
C SER A 438 -23.10 -21.17 -31.45
N ARG A 439 -22.37 -20.18 -32.01
CA ARG A 439 -22.53 -18.76 -31.63
C ARG A 439 -23.97 -18.25 -31.90
N LYS A 440 -24.66 -18.82 -32.90
CA LYS A 440 -26.06 -18.48 -33.17
C LYS A 440 -26.95 -18.95 -32.03
N ASP A 441 -26.74 -20.17 -31.53
CA ASP A 441 -27.51 -20.70 -30.40
C ASP A 441 -27.31 -19.86 -29.14
N LEU A 442 -26.04 -19.41 -28.88
CA LEU A 442 -25.75 -18.54 -27.76
C LEU A 442 -26.45 -17.18 -27.87
N ARG A 443 -26.52 -16.60 -29.06
CA ARG A 443 -27.28 -15.35 -29.29
C ARG A 443 -28.77 -15.59 -29.08
N ASN A 444 -29.32 -16.66 -29.60
CA ASN A 444 -30.76 -17.01 -29.40
C ASN A 444 -31.08 -17.16 -27.90
N LEU A 445 -30.14 -17.72 -27.11
CA LEU A 445 -30.28 -17.81 -25.66
C LEU A 445 -30.25 -16.41 -25.00
N ALA A 446 -29.37 -15.53 -25.46
CA ALA A 446 -29.29 -14.14 -24.97
C ALA A 446 -30.59 -13.39 -25.25
N ASP A 447 -31.08 -13.42 -26.53
CA ASP A 447 -32.32 -12.78 -26.98
C ASP A 447 -33.51 -13.27 -26.16
N ARG A 448 -33.54 -14.57 -25.87
CA ARG A 448 -34.61 -15.18 -25.06
C ARG A 448 -34.57 -14.64 -23.62
N LEU A 449 -33.41 -14.67 -22.96
CA LEU A 449 -33.27 -14.17 -21.59
C LEU A 449 -33.62 -12.69 -21.50
N GLU A 450 -33.25 -11.88 -22.51
CA GLU A 450 -33.63 -10.47 -22.61
C GLU A 450 -35.13 -10.30 -22.74
N SER A 451 -35.80 -11.13 -23.55
CA SER A 451 -37.28 -11.09 -23.70
C SER A 451 -38.02 -11.40 -22.39
N MET A 452 -37.34 -12.10 -21.46
CA MET A 452 -37.86 -12.39 -20.11
C MET A 452 -37.50 -11.28 -19.10
N GLY A 453 -36.90 -10.16 -19.54
CA GLY A 453 -36.39 -9.08 -18.66
C GLY A 453 -35.06 -9.40 -17.96
N GLY A 454 -34.41 -10.51 -18.32
CA GLY A 454 -33.16 -10.98 -17.80
C GLY A 454 -31.96 -10.64 -18.68
N GLY A 455 -30.95 -11.54 -18.72
CA GLY A 455 -29.79 -11.42 -19.60
C GLY A 455 -28.81 -12.57 -19.46
N LEU A 456 -27.98 -12.73 -20.50
CA LEU A 456 -26.88 -13.69 -20.54
C LEU A 456 -25.56 -13.00 -20.25
N TYR A 457 -24.77 -13.56 -19.34
CA TYR A 457 -23.46 -13.06 -18.92
C TYR A 457 -22.39 -14.15 -19.12
N PRO A 458 -21.78 -14.23 -20.30
CA PRO A 458 -20.70 -15.19 -20.56
C PRO A 458 -19.48 -14.85 -19.70
N ASP A 459 -19.04 -15.82 -18.92
CA ASP A 459 -17.93 -15.63 -17.98
C ASP A 459 -16.57 -15.63 -18.67
N VAL A 460 -15.66 -14.79 -18.23
CA VAL A 460 -14.28 -14.70 -18.71
C VAL A 460 -13.32 -14.33 -17.58
N ALA A 461 -12.24 -15.08 -17.43
CA ALA A 461 -11.12 -14.74 -16.56
C ALA A 461 -10.00 -14.11 -17.39
N LEU A 462 -9.77 -12.80 -17.20
CA LEU A 462 -8.73 -12.06 -17.92
C LEU A 462 -7.47 -11.87 -17.07
N GLN A 463 -7.64 -11.75 -15.76
CA GLN A 463 -6.53 -11.53 -14.83
C GLN A 463 -5.84 -12.83 -14.42
N HIS A 464 -6.60 -13.92 -14.27
CA HIS A 464 -6.10 -15.24 -13.94
C HIS A 464 -5.87 -16.06 -15.21
N VAL A 465 -4.62 -16.42 -15.47
CA VAL A 465 -4.26 -17.28 -16.60
C VAL A 465 -4.27 -18.71 -16.13
N LEU A 466 -5.41 -19.38 -16.34
CA LEU A 466 -5.67 -20.75 -15.88
C LEU A 466 -4.99 -21.82 -16.74
N ARG A 467 -4.62 -21.46 -17.96
CA ARG A 467 -3.94 -22.33 -18.92
C ARG A 467 -3.05 -21.51 -19.83
N ASP A 468 -1.79 -21.87 -19.92
CA ASP A 468 -0.87 -21.28 -20.89
C ASP A 468 -1.20 -21.72 -22.33
N ASN A 469 -0.78 -20.91 -23.27
CA ASN A 469 -0.82 -21.20 -24.70
C ASN A 469 0.28 -20.40 -25.42
N PHE A 470 0.38 -20.57 -26.73
CA PHE A 470 1.38 -19.84 -27.53
C PHE A 470 1.26 -18.31 -27.49
N THR A 471 0.14 -17.77 -27.01
CA THR A 471 -0.12 -16.32 -26.95
C THR A 471 0.20 -15.71 -25.59
N PHE A 472 0.43 -16.51 -24.57
CA PHE A 472 0.84 -16.10 -23.24
C PHE A 472 2.22 -16.70 -22.91
N ARG A 473 3.17 -15.84 -22.65
CA ARG A 473 4.52 -16.22 -22.23
C ARG A 473 4.75 -15.77 -20.80
N PRO A 474 4.78 -16.66 -19.80
CA PRO A 474 4.90 -16.29 -18.39
C PRO A 474 6.05 -15.31 -18.11
N ALA A 475 7.20 -15.49 -18.77
CA ALA A 475 8.36 -14.62 -18.60
C ALA A 475 8.14 -13.15 -19.03
N ALA A 476 7.23 -12.90 -19.99
CA ALA A 476 6.98 -11.60 -20.57
C ALA A 476 5.62 -11.00 -20.16
N ASP A 477 4.64 -11.85 -19.88
CA ASP A 477 3.24 -11.43 -19.76
C ASP A 477 2.68 -11.63 -18.34
N ALA A 478 3.31 -12.48 -17.49
CA ALA A 478 2.91 -12.61 -16.10
C ALA A 478 3.33 -11.40 -15.25
N ALA A 479 2.55 -11.10 -14.25
CA ALA A 479 2.95 -10.22 -13.14
C ALA A 479 4.15 -10.83 -12.40
N ARG A 480 4.80 -10.04 -11.56
CA ARG A 480 5.93 -10.50 -10.75
C ARG A 480 5.71 -10.18 -9.28
N PHE A 481 6.20 -11.06 -8.43
CA PHE A 481 6.36 -10.77 -7.01
C PHE A 481 7.44 -9.70 -6.79
N VAL A 482 7.51 -9.15 -5.60
CA VAL A 482 8.58 -8.23 -5.19
C VAL A 482 9.97 -8.90 -5.33
N THR A 483 10.04 -10.22 -5.14
CA THR A 483 11.23 -11.07 -5.39
C THR A 483 11.63 -11.18 -6.87
N ARG A 484 10.88 -10.54 -7.79
CA ARG A 484 11.02 -10.59 -9.26
C ARG A 484 10.67 -11.94 -9.91
N GLU A 485 10.28 -12.94 -9.15
CA GLU A 485 9.74 -14.18 -9.67
C GLU A 485 8.39 -13.96 -10.36
N GLN A 486 8.05 -14.81 -11.32
CA GLN A 486 6.74 -14.77 -11.96
C GLN A 486 5.64 -15.05 -10.93
N ALA A 487 4.60 -14.24 -10.90
CA ALA A 487 3.50 -14.41 -9.98
C ALA A 487 2.60 -15.57 -10.43
N TRP A 488 2.83 -16.74 -9.87
CA TRP A 488 1.99 -17.92 -10.03
C TRP A 488 1.42 -18.33 -8.67
N ARG A 489 0.24 -18.97 -8.68
CA ARG A 489 -0.47 -19.33 -7.46
C ARG A 489 -1.18 -20.66 -7.60
N HIS A 490 -1.49 -21.26 -6.46
CA HIS A 490 -2.47 -22.34 -6.35
C HIS A 490 -3.84 -21.79 -5.97
N PRO A 491 -4.95 -22.40 -6.42
CA PRO A 491 -6.26 -22.08 -5.92
C PRO A 491 -6.35 -22.29 -4.40
N TYR A 492 -7.07 -21.39 -3.75
CA TYR A 492 -7.33 -21.51 -2.33
C TYR A 492 -8.42 -22.56 -2.05
N ASP A 493 -8.09 -23.51 -1.20
CA ASP A 493 -9.02 -24.57 -0.76
C ASP A 493 -9.65 -24.15 0.58
N ARG A 494 -10.91 -23.79 0.53
CA ARG A 494 -11.67 -23.34 1.71
C ARG A 494 -11.84 -24.44 2.75
N ALA A 495 -11.92 -25.71 2.34
CA ALA A 495 -12.07 -26.84 3.25
C ALA A 495 -10.78 -27.12 4.03
N LEU A 496 -9.62 -26.94 3.38
CA LEU A 496 -8.31 -27.10 3.98
C LEU A 496 -7.76 -25.81 4.60
N ASN A 497 -8.42 -24.69 4.35
CA ASN A 497 -8.01 -23.35 4.80
C ASN A 497 -6.58 -22.99 4.38
N ARG A 498 -6.20 -23.36 3.15
CA ARG A 498 -4.85 -23.14 2.59
C ARG A 498 -4.84 -23.19 1.06
N MET A 499 -3.76 -22.71 0.45
CA MET A 499 -3.49 -22.95 -0.95
C MET A 499 -3.29 -24.45 -1.20
N ASN A 500 -3.90 -24.97 -2.26
CA ASN A 500 -3.87 -26.40 -2.57
C ASN A 500 -3.25 -26.68 -3.95
N PRO A 501 -1.99 -27.15 -4.00
CA PRO A 501 -1.32 -27.49 -5.26
C PRO A 501 -2.06 -28.55 -6.09
N LEU A 502 -2.86 -29.39 -5.46
CA LEU A 502 -3.62 -30.45 -6.13
C LEU A 502 -4.74 -29.90 -7.02
N LEU A 503 -5.15 -28.64 -6.82
CA LEU A 503 -6.16 -27.96 -7.63
C LEU A 503 -5.57 -27.32 -8.91
N GLY A 504 -4.26 -27.44 -9.12
CA GLY A 504 -3.53 -26.87 -10.26
C GLY A 504 -2.91 -25.51 -9.96
N ASP A 505 -2.37 -24.90 -11.00
CA ASP A 505 -1.66 -23.63 -10.92
C ASP A 505 -2.30 -22.62 -11.87
N TYR A 506 -2.14 -21.33 -11.56
CA TYR A 506 -2.46 -20.26 -12.48
C TYR A 506 -1.45 -19.10 -12.33
N TRP A 507 -1.24 -18.37 -13.41
CA TRP A 507 -0.47 -17.13 -13.37
C TRP A 507 -1.38 -15.93 -13.21
N LEU A 508 -0.83 -14.86 -12.65
CA LEU A 508 -1.45 -13.54 -12.69
C LEU A 508 -0.94 -12.82 -13.94
N LEU A 509 -1.87 -12.33 -14.77
CA LEU A 509 -1.52 -11.48 -15.90
C LEU A 509 -0.97 -10.15 -15.40
N SER A 510 0.14 -9.68 -16.00
CA SER A 510 0.65 -8.34 -15.71
C SER A 510 -0.43 -7.27 -15.99
N PRO A 511 -0.71 -6.35 -15.05
CA PRO A 511 -1.66 -5.26 -15.27
C PRO A 511 -1.38 -4.46 -16.54
N ALA A 512 -0.10 -4.25 -16.90
CA ALA A 512 0.29 -3.57 -18.13
C ALA A 512 -0.14 -4.30 -19.42
N LYS A 513 -0.42 -5.61 -19.34
CA LYS A 513 -0.89 -6.42 -20.48
C LYS A 513 -2.40 -6.58 -20.53
N LEU A 514 -3.09 -6.27 -19.44
CA LEU A 514 -4.54 -6.45 -19.35
C LEU A 514 -5.32 -5.72 -20.45
N PRO A 515 -5.08 -4.43 -20.78
CA PRO A 515 -5.79 -3.75 -21.85
C PRO A 515 -5.69 -4.47 -23.20
N HIS A 516 -4.49 -4.97 -23.53
CA HIS A 516 -4.26 -5.69 -24.79
C HIS A 516 -5.12 -6.95 -24.93
N PHE A 517 -5.24 -7.74 -23.86
CA PHE A 517 -6.06 -8.97 -23.88
C PHE A 517 -7.55 -8.68 -23.80
N VAL A 518 -7.95 -7.63 -23.08
CA VAL A 518 -9.34 -7.14 -23.07
C VAL A 518 -9.76 -6.72 -24.47
N ASP A 519 -8.96 -5.91 -25.17
CA ASP A 519 -9.24 -5.49 -26.54
C ASP A 519 -9.36 -6.66 -27.50
N LYS A 520 -8.49 -7.67 -27.40
CA LYS A 520 -8.58 -8.87 -28.21
C LYS A 520 -9.83 -9.68 -27.92
N PHE A 521 -10.19 -9.82 -26.65
CA PHE A 521 -11.43 -10.48 -26.27
C PHE A 521 -12.63 -9.76 -26.84
N MET A 522 -12.74 -8.46 -26.64
CA MET A 522 -13.87 -7.66 -27.11
C MET A 522 -14.02 -7.66 -28.63
N LYS A 523 -12.91 -7.71 -29.39
CA LYS A 523 -12.95 -7.85 -30.85
C LYS A 523 -13.41 -9.24 -31.30
N GLY A 524 -13.16 -10.27 -30.51
CA GLY A 524 -13.56 -11.65 -30.80
C GLY A 524 -14.95 -12.03 -30.33
N TYR A 525 -15.43 -11.34 -29.32
CA TYR A 525 -16.76 -11.50 -28.73
C TYR A 525 -17.84 -10.84 -29.58
#